data_a7f3f2aae7921bcd87641e9ac7867b2c
#
_entry.id   a7f3f2aae7921bcd87641e9ac7867b2c
#
_cell.length_a   1.000
_cell.length_b   1.000
_cell.length_c   1.000
_cell.angle_alpha   90.00
_cell.angle_beta   90.00
_cell.angle_gamma   90.00
#
_symmetry.space_group_name_H-M   'P 1'
#
loop_
_entity.id
_entity.type
_entity.pdbx_description
1 polymer ?
#
loop_
_entity_poly.entity_id
_entity_poly.type
_entity_poly.pdbx_seq_one_letter_code
_entity_poly.pdbx_strand_id
1 'polypeptide(L)'
;TTPVFWLFYSPQACYTVPYCKIAGRMRKMSDLIAAIATGSAAAAIGIVRVSGEGCFAACDRVFRPRNGKPFAQQPSRKMVFGNMLDAAGAVIDQGLAVRFGGGHSYTGEDSAEFHCHGSPVVLHTLLSALFAAGARQANAGEFTRRAFLNGKMDLTEAEAVIDLIDAQSTAAAKNAAAQLEGGLRRRLEPVQEALIDITSRFYAVVD
;
A
#
# COMPACT_ATOMS: atom_id res chain seq x y z
N THR A 1 -34.42 -7.39 -28.74
CA THR A 1 -34.46 -6.49 -27.58
C THR A 1 -34.79 -7.30 -26.34
N THR A 2 -33.78 -7.92 -25.75
CA THR A 2 -33.88 -8.69 -24.51
C THR A 2 -33.24 -7.84 -23.38
N PRO A 3 -33.91 -7.61 -22.25
CA PRO A 3 -33.37 -6.74 -21.22
C PRO A 3 -32.26 -7.45 -20.41
N VAL A 4 -31.17 -6.75 -20.27
CA VAL A 4 -29.92 -7.15 -19.57
C VAL A 4 -30.08 -7.10 -18.04
N PHE A 5 -31.19 -7.47 -17.48
CA PHE A 5 -31.51 -7.26 -16.05
C PHE A 5 -31.39 -8.53 -15.16
N TRP A 6 -31.01 -9.68 -15.71
CA TRP A 6 -31.07 -10.95 -14.97
C TRP A 6 -29.72 -11.50 -14.47
N LEU A 7 -28.65 -10.73 -14.48
CA LEU A 7 -27.31 -11.24 -14.11
C LEU A 7 -26.80 -10.81 -12.72
N PHE A 8 -27.66 -10.23 -11.89
CA PHE A 8 -27.21 -9.66 -10.60
C PHE A 8 -27.82 -10.29 -9.33
N TYR A 9 -28.47 -11.44 -9.43
CA TYR A 9 -29.08 -12.03 -8.25
C TYR A 9 -28.71 -13.49 -8.03
N SER A 10 -27.55 -13.72 -7.39
CA SER A 10 -27.29 -14.92 -6.60
C SER A 10 -26.92 -14.46 -5.19
N PRO A 11 -27.67 -14.84 -4.14
CA PRO A 11 -27.41 -14.43 -2.76
C PRO A 11 -26.01 -14.84 -2.24
N GLN A 12 -25.37 -15.83 -2.87
CA GLN A 12 -24.02 -16.30 -2.52
C GLN A 12 -22.90 -15.50 -3.20
N ALA A 13 -23.19 -14.67 -4.20
CA ALA A 13 -22.19 -13.87 -4.91
C ALA A 13 -21.83 -12.55 -4.19
N CYS A 14 -22.63 -12.13 -3.20
CA CYS A 14 -22.43 -10.84 -2.53
C CYS A 14 -21.37 -10.86 -1.40
N TYR A 15 -20.97 -12.02 -0.91
CA TYR A 15 -20.11 -12.11 0.28
C TYR A 15 -18.62 -12.35 0.00
N THR A 16 -18.25 -12.68 -1.23
CA THR A 16 -16.88 -12.96 -1.61
C THR A 16 -16.44 -12.24 -2.87
N VAL A 17 -17.07 -11.13 -3.19
CA VAL A 17 -16.59 -10.32 -4.30
C VAL A 17 -15.44 -9.45 -3.78
N PRO A 18 -14.18 -9.82 -4.04
CA PRO A 18 -13.22 -8.79 -4.28
C PRO A 18 -13.83 -8.00 -5.44
N TYR A 19 -14.12 -6.76 -5.23
CA TYR A 19 -14.83 -5.77 -6.05
C TYR A 19 -14.27 -5.64 -7.48
N CYS A 20 -14.19 -6.73 -8.23
CA CYS A 20 -13.77 -6.69 -9.62
C CYS A 20 -13.85 -8.00 -10.40
N LYS A 21 -15.06 -8.51 -10.61
CA LYS A 21 -15.31 -9.43 -11.74
C LYS A 21 -16.17 -8.82 -12.84
N ILE A 22 -16.30 -7.49 -12.87
CA ILE A 22 -16.95 -6.81 -13.99
C ILE A 22 -15.86 -6.17 -14.84
N ALA A 23 -15.71 -6.67 -16.03
CA ALA A 23 -14.78 -6.29 -17.09
C ALA A 23 -13.39 -6.94 -17.01
N GLY A 24 -13.08 -7.65 -18.05
CA GLY A 24 -11.89 -8.39 -18.28
C GLY A 24 -10.59 -7.69 -17.88
N ARG A 25 -9.70 -8.44 -17.27
CA ARG A 25 -8.34 -8.06 -16.91
C ARG A 25 -8.25 -6.74 -16.18
N MET A 26 -8.50 -6.75 -14.87
CA MET A 26 -7.77 -5.80 -14.03
C MET A 26 -6.28 -6.07 -14.29
N ARG A 27 -5.63 -5.11 -14.94
CA ARG A 27 -4.17 -5.04 -14.92
C ARG A 27 -3.79 -5.09 -13.45
N LYS A 28 -3.17 -6.17 -13.02
CA LYS A 28 -2.45 -6.23 -11.76
C LYS A 28 -1.61 -4.96 -11.75
N MET A 29 -1.85 -4.03 -10.83
CA MET A 29 -1.02 -2.84 -10.70
C MET A 29 0.31 -3.32 -10.09
N SER A 30 1.14 -3.92 -10.92
CA SER A 30 2.37 -4.60 -10.53
C SER A 30 3.60 -3.81 -10.94
N ASP A 31 3.43 -2.67 -11.62
CA ASP A 31 4.54 -1.80 -11.96
C ASP A 31 5.21 -1.25 -10.70
N LEU A 32 6.53 -1.14 -10.76
CA LEU A 32 7.33 -0.68 -9.65
C LEU A 32 7.17 0.82 -9.45
N ILE A 33 6.78 1.24 -8.24
CA ILE A 33 6.64 2.64 -7.85
C ILE A 33 7.57 2.99 -6.70
N ALA A 34 8.02 4.24 -6.66
CA ALA A 34 8.80 4.77 -5.57
C ALA A 34 8.38 6.23 -5.25
N ALA A 35 8.48 6.61 -3.98
CA ALA A 35 8.31 7.99 -3.54
C ALA A 35 9.05 8.25 -2.23
N ILE A 36 9.34 9.52 -1.96
CA ILE A 36 9.72 10.01 -0.63
C ILE A 36 8.45 9.95 0.23
N ALA A 37 8.53 9.22 1.35
CA ALA A 37 7.41 8.99 2.26
C ALA A 37 7.36 9.94 3.46
N THR A 38 8.40 10.72 3.67
CA THR A 38 8.52 11.77 4.70
C THR A 38 8.30 13.15 4.10
N GLY A 39 8.12 14.17 4.96
CA GLY A 39 7.99 15.56 4.51
C GLY A 39 9.17 16.03 3.67
N SER A 40 8.97 17.09 2.89
CA SER A 40 9.96 17.64 1.95
C SER A 40 11.02 18.52 2.60
N ALA A 41 10.82 18.95 3.85
CA ALA A 41 11.79 19.76 4.58
C ALA A 41 12.96 18.89 5.08
N ALA A 42 14.14 19.52 5.24
CA ALA A 42 15.30 18.87 5.85
C ALA A 42 14.94 18.37 7.25
N ALA A 43 15.27 17.12 7.53
CA ALA A 43 14.99 16.44 8.80
C ALA A 43 16.16 15.51 9.19
N ALA A 44 16.14 15.00 10.42
CA ALA A 44 17.16 14.03 10.84
C ALA A 44 17.06 12.71 10.06
N ILE A 45 15.84 12.27 9.76
CA ILE A 45 15.56 11.02 9.05
C ILE A 45 14.61 11.31 7.87
N GLY A 46 14.91 10.71 6.73
CA GLY A 46 14.04 10.65 5.57
C GLY A 46 13.80 9.22 5.13
N ILE A 47 12.65 8.95 4.56
CA ILE A 47 12.25 7.62 4.12
C ILE A 47 11.86 7.67 2.64
N VAL A 48 12.45 6.77 1.86
CA VAL A 48 12.01 6.47 0.48
C VAL A 48 11.35 5.10 0.50
N ARG A 49 10.12 5.03 -0.02
CA ARG A 49 9.33 3.79 -0.11
C ARG A 49 9.25 3.33 -1.57
N VAL A 50 9.33 2.01 -1.75
CA VAL A 50 9.23 1.33 -3.05
C VAL A 50 8.21 0.21 -2.92
N SER A 51 7.39 -0.02 -3.96
CA SER A 51 6.42 -1.13 -3.99
C SER A 51 6.15 -1.59 -5.41
N GLY A 52 5.94 -2.89 -5.60
CA GLY A 52 5.55 -3.47 -6.88
C GLY A 52 6.45 -4.60 -7.35
N GLU A 53 6.20 -5.05 -8.56
CA GLU A 53 6.96 -6.15 -9.17
C GLU A 53 8.41 -5.76 -9.42
N GLY A 54 9.34 -6.67 -9.11
CA GLY A 54 10.79 -6.39 -9.24
C GLY A 54 11.37 -5.52 -8.12
N CYS A 55 10.60 -5.20 -7.07
CA CYS A 55 11.01 -4.33 -5.98
C CYS A 55 12.39 -4.68 -5.42
N PHE A 56 12.63 -5.94 -5.04
CA PHE A 56 13.89 -6.31 -4.40
C PHE A 56 15.09 -6.29 -5.36
N ALA A 57 14.87 -6.61 -6.65
CA ALA A 57 15.91 -6.51 -7.66
C ALA A 57 16.33 -5.05 -7.92
N ALA A 58 15.38 -4.13 -7.93
CA ALA A 58 15.67 -2.70 -8.01
C ALA A 58 16.40 -2.21 -6.76
N CYS A 59 15.98 -2.68 -5.58
CA CYS A 59 16.62 -2.32 -4.31
C CYS A 59 18.07 -2.81 -4.22
N ASP A 60 18.39 -3.99 -4.75
CA ASP A 60 19.78 -4.50 -4.80
C ASP A 60 20.72 -3.59 -5.63
N ARG A 61 20.20 -2.78 -6.55
CA ARG A 61 20.99 -1.85 -7.36
C ARG A 61 21.32 -0.55 -6.61
N VAL A 62 20.50 -0.15 -5.64
CA VAL A 62 20.61 1.12 -4.93
C VAL A 62 21.01 0.99 -3.46
N PHE A 63 21.10 -0.24 -2.95
CA PHE A 63 21.47 -0.49 -1.56
C PHE A 63 22.42 -1.68 -1.42
N ARG A 64 23.51 -1.48 -0.68
CA ARG A 64 24.51 -2.51 -0.38
C ARG A 64 24.56 -2.77 1.12
N PRO A 65 23.96 -3.88 1.59
CA PRO A 65 24.04 -4.29 3.00
C PRO A 65 25.48 -4.51 3.45
N ARG A 66 25.80 -4.09 4.67
CA ARG A 66 27.16 -4.27 5.25
C ARG A 66 27.52 -5.71 5.56
N ASN A 67 26.53 -6.58 5.69
CA ASN A 67 26.75 -8.02 5.92
C ASN A 67 27.12 -8.80 4.65
N GLY A 68 27.28 -8.13 3.51
CA GLY A 68 27.72 -8.71 2.23
C GLY A 68 26.66 -9.54 1.50
N LYS A 69 25.47 -9.75 2.07
CA LYS A 69 24.37 -10.48 1.40
C LYS A 69 23.51 -9.49 0.59
N PRO A 70 23.03 -9.87 -0.60
CA PRO A 70 22.07 -9.06 -1.36
C PRO A 70 20.86 -8.65 -0.52
N PHE A 71 20.29 -7.46 -0.79
CA PHE A 71 19.10 -6.99 -0.07
C PHE A 71 17.91 -7.93 -0.28
N ALA A 72 17.75 -8.48 -1.48
CA ALA A 72 16.73 -9.47 -1.79
C ALA A 72 16.78 -10.72 -0.90
N GLN A 73 17.94 -11.09 -0.37
CA GLN A 73 18.15 -12.24 0.50
C GLN A 73 18.08 -11.90 2.00
N GLN A 74 17.93 -10.63 2.36
CA GLN A 74 17.80 -10.24 3.76
C GLN A 74 16.46 -10.74 4.35
N PRO A 75 16.39 -11.01 5.65
CA PRO A 75 15.15 -11.42 6.28
C PRO A 75 14.09 -10.33 6.16
N SER A 76 12.83 -10.74 5.84
CA SER A 76 11.71 -9.82 5.76
C SER A 76 11.41 -9.19 7.13
N ARG A 77 11.02 -7.92 7.14
CA ARG A 77 10.64 -7.15 8.34
C ARG A 77 11.78 -6.98 9.36
N LYS A 78 13.03 -7.08 8.92
CA LYS A 78 14.21 -6.74 9.73
C LYS A 78 14.96 -5.59 9.09
N MET A 79 15.32 -4.62 9.91
CA MET A 79 16.20 -3.52 9.51
C MET A 79 17.61 -4.03 9.25
N VAL A 80 18.18 -3.59 8.12
CA VAL A 80 19.53 -3.94 7.67
C VAL A 80 20.32 -2.67 7.45
N PHE A 81 21.47 -2.55 8.08
CA PHE A 81 22.38 -1.42 7.87
C PHE A 81 23.21 -1.61 6.61
N GLY A 82 23.38 -0.53 5.83
CA GLY A 82 24.12 -0.57 4.59
C GLY A 82 24.36 0.81 3.97
N ASN A 83 24.97 0.79 2.80
CA ASN A 83 25.25 1.97 1.99
C ASN A 83 24.14 2.16 0.95
N MET A 84 23.65 3.38 0.84
CA MET A 84 22.78 3.82 -0.24
C MET A 84 23.62 4.31 -1.41
N LEU A 85 23.22 3.96 -2.61
CA LEU A 85 23.98 4.19 -3.84
C LEU A 85 23.17 5.06 -4.80
N ASP A 86 23.85 5.90 -5.54
CA ASP A 86 23.27 6.54 -6.72
C ASP A 86 23.21 5.59 -7.94
N ALA A 87 22.72 6.10 -9.06
CA ALA A 87 22.60 5.33 -10.29
C ALA A 87 23.95 4.88 -10.89
N ALA A 88 25.04 5.56 -10.54
CA ALA A 88 26.40 5.20 -10.95
C ALA A 88 27.08 4.20 -9.98
N GLY A 89 26.40 3.87 -8.85
CA GLY A 89 26.92 2.98 -7.82
C GLY A 89 27.83 3.65 -6.78
N ALA A 90 27.89 4.98 -6.78
CA ALA A 90 28.62 5.74 -5.75
C ALA A 90 27.79 5.82 -4.46
N VAL A 91 28.48 5.78 -3.33
CA VAL A 91 27.82 5.87 -2.00
C VAL A 91 27.37 7.32 -1.77
N ILE A 92 26.07 7.50 -1.53
CA ILE A 92 25.46 8.81 -1.24
C ILE A 92 25.10 8.98 0.23
N ASP A 93 24.86 7.86 0.95
CA ASP A 93 24.54 7.86 2.38
C ASP A 93 24.75 6.48 2.99
N GLN A 94 24.66 6.42 4.32
CA GLN A 94 24.59 5.19 5.10
C GLN A 94 23.33 5.20 5.96
N GLY A 95 22.60 4.09 5.98
CA GLY A 95 21.36 4.03 6.72
C GLY A 95 20.80 2.63 6.83
N LEU A 96 19.53 2.57 7.14
CA LEU A 96 18.82 1.30 7.32
C LEU A 96 17.88 1.07 6.15
N ALA A 97 17.71 -0.19 5.78
CA ALA A 97 16.67 -0.58 4.84
C ALA A 97 15.91 -1.80 5.38
N VAL A 98 14.64 -1.87 5.04
CA VAL A 98 13.77 -2.99 5.41
C VAL A 98 12.98 -3.45 4.18
N ARG A 99 12.86 -4.77 4.02
CA ARG A 99 12.03 -5.37 2.98
C ARG A 99 10.78 -6.00 3.59
N PHE A 100 9.70 -5.97 2.83
CA PHE A 100 8.42 -6.60 3.15
C PHE A 100 8.00 -7.46 1.98
N GLY A 101 7.94 -8.77 2.16
CA GLY A 101 7.58 -9.73 1.12
C GLY A 101 6.44 -10.63 1.52
N GLY A 102 5.91 -11.38 0.53
CA GLY A 102 4.88 -12.39 0.77
C GLY A 102 3.54 -11.82 1.24
N GLY A 103 3.14 -10.63 0.78
CA GLY A 103 1.87 -10.01 1.16
C GLY A 103 1.86 -9.35 2.54
N HIS A 104 2.99 -9.32 3.25
CA HIS A 104 3.12 -8.71 4.59
C HIS A 104 3.63 -7.27 4.54
N SER A 105 3.33 -6.54 3.47
CA SER A 105 3.60 -5.13 3.29
C SER A 105 2.35 -4.29 3.48
N TYR A 106 2.52 -2.98 3.52
CA TYR A 106 1.42 -2.02 3.53
C TYR A 106 0.52 -2.15 2.30
N THR A 107 1.14 -2.28 1.12
CA THR A 107 0.42 -2.38 -0.16
C THR A 107 -0.08 -3.79 -0.48
N GLY A 108 0.37 -4.82 0.25
CA GLY A 108 0.15 -6.22 -0.11
C GLY A 108 1.06 -6.75 -1.22
N GLU A 109 1.92 -5.90 -1.80
CA GLU A 109 2.93 -6.24 -2.79
C GLU A 109 4.31 -6.38 -2.13
N ASP A 110 5.32 -6.87 -2.86
CA ASP A 110 6.70 -6.74 -2.40
C ASP A 110 7.04 -5.27 -2.27
N SER A 111 7.53 -4.86 -1.12
CA SER A 111 7.90 -3.47 -0.87
C SER A 111 9.14 -3.33 0.01
N ALA A 112 9.76 -2.15 -0.05
CA ALA A 112 10.92 -1.82 0.74
C ALA A 112 10.87 -0.36 1.20
N GLU A 113 11.54 -0.08 2.31
CA GLU A 113 11.77 1.27 2.80
C GLU A 113 13.25 1.46 3.09
N PHE A 114 13.75 2.64 2.69
CA PHE A 114 15.11 3.11 2.95
C PHE A 114 15.03 4.28 3.91
N HIS A 115 15.65 4.12 5.07
CA HIS A 115 15.74 5.13 6.12
C HIS A 115 17.15 5.73 6.06
N CYS A 116 17.24 6.95 5.52
CA CYS A 116 18.48 7.70 5.32
C CYS A 116 18.45 9.02 6.10
N HIS A 117 19.52 9.81 6.04
CA HIS A 117 19.45 11.17 6.53
C HIS A 117 18.45 11.97 5.70
N GLY A 118 17.65 12.80 6.38
CA GLY A 118 16.55 13.57 5.78
C GLY A 118 17.00 14.79 4.98
N SER A 119 18.13 14.68 4.27
CA SER A 119 18.59 15.68 3.32
C SER A 119 17.75 15.57 2.02
N PRO A 120 17.10 16.64 1.55
CA PRO A 120 16.38 16.61 0.28
C PRO A 120 17.26 16.12 -0.89
N VAL A 121 18.55 16.49 -0.90
CA VAL A 121 19.48 16.07 -1.95
C VAL A 121 19.67 14.55 -1.90
N VAL A 122 19.91 13.96 -0.72
CA VAL A 122 20.09 12.51 -0.55
C VAL A 122 18.81 11.77 -0.98
N LEU A 123 17.64 12.22 -0.51
CA LEU A 123 16.35 11.62 -0.82
C LEU A 123 16.04 11.63 -2.33
N HIS A 124 16.27 12.77 -3.00
CA HIS A 124 16.05 12.87 -4.44
C HIS A 124 17.08 12.09 -5.25
N THR A 125 18.34 12.00 -4.80
CA THR A 125 19.36 11.19 -5.47
C THR A 125 19.02 9.70 -5.39
N LEU A 126 18.61 9.22 -4.20
CA LEU A 126 18.18 7.83 -4.01
C LEU A 126 16.92 7.52 -4.84
N LEU A 127 15.95 8.44 -4.84
CA LEU A 127 14.73 8.28 -5.65
C LEU A 127 15.05 8.22 -7.16
N SER A 128 15.95 9.06 -7.64
CA SER A 128 16.42 9.05 -9.03
C SER A 128 17.14 7.74 -9.39
N ALA A 129 17.93 7.19 -8.46
CA ALA A 129 18.58 5.89 -8.63
C ALA A 129 17.54 4.75 -8.75
N LEU A 130 16.46 4.81 -7.97
CA LEU A 130 15.36 3.86 -8.09
C LEU A 130 14.63 3.99 -9.43
N PHE A 131 14.46 5.22 -9.96
CA PHE A 131 13.89 5.42 -11.29
C PHE A 131 14.79 4.83 -12.38
N ALA A 132 16.11 5.01 -12.29
CA ALA A 132 17.07 4.36 -13.17
C ALA A 132 17.06 2.82 -13.04
N ALA A 133 16.64 2.30 -11.87
CA ALA A 133 16.46 0.88 -11.63
C ALA A 133 15.11 0.33 -12.14
N GLY A 134 14.23 1.18 -12.71
CA GLY A 134 12.97 0.78 -13.34
C GLY A 134 11.72 1.16 -12.56
N ALA A 135 11.82 1.86 -11.45
CA ALA A 135 10.66 2.42 -10.75
C ALA A 135 10.15 3.68 -11.48
N ARG A 136 8.86 3.95 -11.35
CA ARG A 136 8.31 5.27 -11.66
C ARG A 136 7.92 6.01 -10.38
N GLN A 137 7.72 7.32 -10.51
CA GLN A 137 7.15 8.10 -9.41
C GLN A 137 5.75 7.57 -9.05
N ALA A 138 5.52 7.33 -7.76
CA ALA A 138 4.18 7.07 -7.25
C ALA A 138 3.31 8.32 -7.34
N ASN A 139 2.04 8.16 -7.69
CA ASN A 139 1.05 9.22 -7.60
C ASN A 139 0.66 9.47 -6.13
N ALA A 140 0.06 10.63 -5.86
CA ALA A 140 -0.46 10.94 -4.52
C ALA A 140 -1.47 9.85 -4.09
N GLY A 141 -1.30 9.31 -2.87
CA GLY A 141 -2.16 8.25 -2.32
C GLY A 141 -2.03 6.88 -2.98
N GLU A 142 -1.09 6.66 -3.93
CA GLU A 142 -1.03 5.41 -4.69
C GLU A 142 -0.70 4.19 -3.83
N PHE A 143 0.13 4.30 -2.81
CA PHE A 143 0.40 3.20 -1.90
C PHE A 143 -0.86 2.76 -1.14
N THR A 144 -1.66 3.70 -0.64
CA THR A 144 -2.94 3.43 0.04
C THR A 144 -3.97 2.84 -0.93
N ARG A 145 -4.05 3.39 -2.15
CA ARG A 145 -4.91 2.83 -3.20
C ARG A 145 -4.54 1.39 -3.53
N ARG A 146 -3.26 1.04 -3.62
CA ARG A 146 -2.81 -0.35 -3.84
C ARG A 146 -3.15 -1.24 -2.65
N ALA A 147 -2.98 -0.74 -1.42
CA ALA A 147 -3.39 -1.46 -0.23
C ALA A 147 -4.89 -1.81 -0.25
N PHE A 148 -5.75 -0.86 -0.61
CA PHE A 148 -7.18 -1.09 -0.78
C PHE A 148 -7.48 -2.11 -1.88
N LEU A 149 -6.89 -1.96 -3.08
CA LEU A 149 -7.11 -2.87 -4.21
C LEU A 149 -6.61 -4.30 -3.94
N ASN A 150 -5.60 -4.44 -3.10
CA ASN A 150 -5.04 -5.73 -2.66
C ASN A 150 -5.73 -6.29 -1.40
N GLY A 151 -6.82 -5.67 -0.94
CA GLY A 151 -7.62 -6.14 0.20
C GLY A 151 -6.91 -6.04 1.55
N LYS A 152 -5.93 -5.13 1.70
CA LYS A 152 -5.21 -4.88 2.96
C LYS A 152 -6.00 -3.96 3.89
N MET A 153 -6.91 -3.19 3.34
CA MET A 153 -7.82 -2.28 4.04
C MET A 153 -9.10 -2.09 3.23
N ASP A 154 -10.17 -1.68 3.86
CA ASP A 154 -11.40 -1.28 3.20
C ASP A 154 -11.37 0.20 2.77
N LEU A 155 -12.44 0.67 2.09
CA LEU A 155 -12.49 2.05 1.59
C LEU A 155 -12.50 3.07 2.73
N THR A 156 -13.22 2.79 3.81
CA THR A 156 -13.33 3.71 4.96
C THR A 156 -12.00 3.81 5.72
N GLU A 157 -11.27 2.70 5.81
CA GLU A 157 -9.91 2.67 6.35
C GLU A 157 -8.94 3.46 5.47
N ALA A 158 -9.06 3.34 4.13
CA ALA A 158 -8.23 4.08 3.19
C ALA A 158 -8.48 5.60 3.24
N GLU A 159 -9.73 6.03 3.40
CA GLU A 159 -10.08 7.44 3.62
C GLU A 159 -9.56 7.94 4.97
N ALA A 160 -9.67 7.14 6.02
CA ALA A 160 -9.18 7.50 7.34
C ALA A 160 -7.66 7.73 7.41
N VAL A 161 -6.86 7.14 6.51
CA VAL A 161 -5.41 7.42 6.40
C VAL A 161 -5.18 8.90 6.10
N ILE A 162 -5.93 9.48 5.16
CA ILE A 162 -5.80 10.90 4.78
C ILE A 162 -6.26 11.78 5.93
N ASP A 163 -7.42 11.47 6.53
CA ASP A 163 -7.95 12.22 7.67
C ASP A 163 -6.99 12.22 8.86
N LEU A 164 -6.27 11.11 9.09
CA LEU A 164 -5.27 11.01 10.15
C LEU A 164 -4.04 11.87 9.87
N ILE A 165 -3.58 11.92 8.61
CA ILE A 165 -2.43 12.73 8.20
C ILE A 165 -2.76 14.22 8.30
N ASP A 166 -3.97 14.62 7.92
CA ASP A 166 -4.42 16.02 7.87
C ASP A 166 -5.01 16.52 9.20
N ALA A 167 -5.07 15.65 10.22
CA ALA A 167 -5.67 15.98 11.51
C ALA A 167 -4.96 17.14 12.22
N GLN A 168 -5.68 18.21 12.48
CA GLN A 168 -5.17 19.43 13.16
C GLN A 168 -5.49 19.46 14.66
N SER A 169 -6.17 18.44 15.20
CA SER A 169 -6.49 18.32 16.60
C SER A 169 -6.38 16.88 17.08
N THR A 170 -6.12 16.70 18.40
CA THR A 170 -6.09 15.37 19.01
C THR A 170 -7.42 14.63 18.87
N ALA A 171 -8.55 15.35 18.89
CA ALA A 171 -9.87 14.75 18.70
C ALA A 171 -10.05 14.23 17.27
N ALA A 172 -9.65 15.00 16.25
CA ALA A 172 -9.67 14.58 14.85
C ALA A 172 -8.77 13.35 14.62
N ALA A 173 -7.54 13.37 15.15
CA ALA A 173 -6.62 12.24 15.04
C ALA A 173 -7.17 10.96 15.69
N LYS A 174 -7.80 11.06 16.87
CA LYS A 174 -8.43 9.91 17.54
C LYS A 174 -9.62 9.37 16.74
N ASN A 175 -10.43 10.23 16.14
CA ASN A 175 -11.55 9.79 15.31
C ASN A 175 -11.06 9.05 14.05
N ALA A 176 -10.08 9.62 13.35
CA ALA A 176 -9.47 8.99 12.17
C ALA A 176 -8.81 7.64 12.53
N ALA A 177 -8.08 7.57 13.65
CA ALA A 177 -7.49 6.32 14.13
C ALA A 177 -8.55 5.25 14.45
N ALA A 178 -9.67 5.61 15.06
CA ALA A 178 -10.76 4.69 15.33
C ALA A 178 -11.44 4.17 14.04
N GLN A 179 -11.51 5.00 12.99
CA GLN A 179 -11.98 4.56 11.67
C GLN A 179 -10.97 3.63 11.00
N LEU A 180 -9.67 3.94 11.07
CA LEU A 180 -8.59 3.10 10.55
C LEU A 180 -8.54 1.72 11.23
N GLU A 181 -9.00 1.58 12.47
CA GLU A 181 -9.19 0.31 13.16
C GLU A 181 -10.49 -0.42 12.76
N GLY A 182 -11.20 0.00 11.73
CA GLY A 182 -12.46 -0.59 11.28
C GLY A 182 -13.67 -0.29 12.17
N GLY A 183 -13.62 0.82 12.92
CA GLY A 183 -14.69 1.20 13.84
C GLY A 183 -16.05 1.41 13.17
N LEU A 184 -16.08 2.02 11.99
CA LEU A 184 -17.31 2.21 11.21
C LEU A 184 -17.84 0.88 10.68
N ARG A 185 -16.98 0.05 10.11
CA ARG A 185 -17.34 -1.27 9.61
C ARG A 185 -18.03 -2.12 10.68
N ARG A 186 -17.44 -2.24 11.86
CA ARG A 186 -18.03 -3.01 12.98
C ARG A 186 -19.42 -2.54 13.39
N ARG A 187 -19.74 -1.24 13.20
CA ARG A 187 -21.07 -0.67 13.52
C ARG A 187 -22.08 -0.93 12.39
N LEU A 188 -21.64 -1.00 11.14
CA LEU A 188 -22.51 -1.21 9.98
C LEU A 188 -22.79 -2.68 9.70
N GLU A 189 -21.89 -3.58 10.06
CA GLU A 189 -22.00 -5.03 9.84
C GLU A 189 -23.32 -5.62 10.37
N PRO A 190 -23.78 -5.34 11.62
CA PRO A 190 -25.05 -5.84 12.13
C PRO A 190 -26.27 -5.29 11.36
N VAL A 191 -26.20 -4.04 10.88
CA VAL A 191 -27.26 -3.43 10.08
C VAL A 191 -27.34 -4.11 8.71
N GLN A 192 -26.21 -4.37 8.10
CA GLN A 192 -26.13 -5.08 6.82
C GLN A 192 -26.67 -6.50 6.95
N GLU A 193 -26.30 -7.25 7.99
CA GLU A 193 -26.82 -8.59 8.26
C GLU A 193 -28.35 -8.60 8.42
N ALA A 194 -28.88 -7.64 9.19
CA ALA A 194 -30.33 -7.51 9.36
C ALA A 194 -31.08 -7.21 8.05
N LEU A 195 -30.50 -6.33 7.21
CA LEU A 195 -31.07 -6.03 5.89
C LEU A 195 -31.05 -7.26 4.96
N ILE A 196 -30.00 -8.04 5.00
CA ILE A 196 -29.89 -9.27 4.20
C ILE A 196 -30.91 -10.31 4.67
N ASP A 197 -31.07 -10.50 5.98
CA ASP A 197 -32.05 -11.43 6.53
C ASP A 197 -33.48 -11.04 6.10
N ILE A 198 -33.84 -9.75 6.22
CA ILE A 198 -35.14 -9.24 5.77
C ILE A 198 -35.33 -9.47 4.27
N THR A 199 -34.32 -9.15 3.47
CA THR A 199 -34.37 -9.29 2.00
C THR A 199 -34.50 -10.76 1.61
N SER A 200 -33.76 -11.65 2.24
CA SER A 200 -33.80 -13.10 1.99
C SER A 200 -35.18 -13.69 2.32
N ARG A 201 -35.77 -13.28 3.44
CA ARG A 201 -37.16 -13.69 3.82
C ARG A 201 -38.19 -13.20 2.84
N PHE A 202 -38.04 -11.96 2.36
CA PHE A 202 -38.97 -11.40 1.36
C PHE A 202 -38.94 -12.20 0.06
N TYR A 203 -37.75 -12.53 -0.47
CA TYR A 203 -37.63 -13.33 -1.68
C TYR A 203 -38.13 -14.76 -1.50
N ALA A 204 -37.90 -15.37 -0.34
CA ALA A 204 -38.43 -16.72 -0.05
C ALA A 204 -39.98 -16.80 0.01
N VAL A 205 -40.69 -15.67 0.12
CA VAL A 205 -42.15 -15.62 0.14
C VAL A 205 -42.71 -15.30 -1.26
N VAL A 206 -41.91 -14.67 -2.14
CA VAL A 206 -42.35 -14.25 -3.48
C VAL A 206 -42.11 -15.34 -4.54
N ASP A 207 -41.18 -16.30 -4.29
CA ASP A 207 -40.95 -17.50 -5.11
C ASP A 207 -41.88 -18.65 -4.66
#